data_7d9f7d2a2a860a73fa8b9f5f8623f3eb
#
_entry.id   7d9f7d2a2a860a73fa8b9f5f8623f3eb
#
_cell.length_a   1.000
_cell.length_b   1.000
_cell.length_c   1.000
_cell.angle_alpha   90.00
_cell.angle_beta   90.00
_cell.angle_gamma   90.00
#
_symmetry.space_group_name_H-M   'P 1'
#
loop_
_entity.id
_entity.type
_entity.pdbx_description
1 polymer ?
#
loop_
_entity_poly.entity_id
_entity_poly.type
_entity_poly.pdbx_seq_one_letter_code
_entity_poly.pdbx_strand_id
1 'polypeptide(L)'
;MEEEIRHWIQQINDETILPSDIVALNFGLFESEEGYCIYLTGSKFYDESDDDWACDIDFEPNRKYLMLASGSIQNMNWKQILYKVKNIIFNFITANAYKLPLFVGKIVTIGFDDGDLVRIQ
;
A
#
# COMPACT_ATOMS: atom_id res chain seq x y z
N MET A 1 14.38 2.51 -4.53
CA MET A 1 13.07 2.48 -3.81
C MET A 1 11.89 2.65 -4.75
N GLU A 2 11.88 3.67 -5.56
CA GLU A 2 10.74 3.98 -6.42
C GLU A 2 10.45 2.89 -7.44
N GLU A 3 11.47 2.40 -8.15
CA GLU A 3 11.31 1.33 -9.13
C GLU A 3 10.85 0.02 -8.49
N GLU A 4 11.36 -0.30 -7.33
CA GLU A 4 10.97 -1.52 -6.61
C GLU A 4 9.52 -1.49 -6.20
N ILE A 5 9.02 -0.36 -5.71
CA ILE A 5 7.63 -0.18 -5.33
C ILE A 5 6.72 -0.28 -6.56
N ARG A 6 7.06 0.40 -7.65
CA ARG A 6 6.28 0.36 -8.89
C ARG A 6 6.22 -1.04 -9.47
N HIS A 7 7.35 -1.73 -9.51
CA HIS A 7 7.42 -3.09 -10.02
C HIS A 7 6.57 -4.05 -9.18
N TRP A 8 6.67 -3.95 -7.85
CA TRP A 8 5.89 -4.75 -6.92
C TRP A 8 4.38 -4.55 -7.11
N ILE A 9 3.93 -3.29 -7.21
CA ILE A 9 2.52 -2.96 -7.43
C ILE A 9 2.04 -3.53 -8.77
N GLN A 10 2.83 -3.37 -9.83
CA GLN A 10 2.46 -3.88 -11.14
C GLN A 10 2.36 -5.40 -11.14
N GLN A 11 3.28 -6.09 -10.48
CA GLN A 11 3.23 -7.54 -10.36
C GLN A 11 1.96 -8.00 -9.61
N ILE A 12 1.61 -7.34 -8.52
CA ILE A 12 0.38 -7.65 -7.78
C ILE A 12 -0.82 -7.47 -8.71
N ASN A 13 -0.88 -6.36 -9.43
CA ASN A 13 -1.99 -6.10 -10.35
C ASN A 13 -2.09 -7.18 -11.43
N ASP A 14 -0.97 -7.56 -12.02
CA ASP A 14 -0.95 -8.50 -13.14
C ASP A 14 -1.24 -9.94 -12.72
N GLU A 15 -0.91 -10.31 -11.48
CA GLU A 15 -1.05 -11.67 -10.96
C GLU A 15 -2.33 -11.89 -10.16
N THR A 16 -3.12 -10.84 -9.91
CA THR A 16 -4.24 -10.89 -8.97
C THR A 16 -5.57 -10.68 -9.67
N ILE A 17 -6.54 -11.54 -9.33
CA ILE A 17 -7.95 -11.31 -9.64
C ILE A 17 -8.60 -10.87 -8.33
N LEU A 18 -8.89 -9.57 -8.21
CA LEU A 18 -9.48 -9.02 -7.00
C LEU A 18 -10.96 -9.41 -6.89
N PRO A 19 -11.42 -9.97 -5.76
CA PRO A 19 -12.84 -10.21 -5.56
C PRO A 19 -13.64 -8.91 -5.71
N SER A 20 -14.79 -8.99 -6.36
CA SER A 20 -15.59 -7.81 -6.72
C SER A 20 -16.15 -7.05 -5.51
N ASP A 21 -16.22 -7.69 -4.35
CA ASP A 21 -16.74 -7.09 -3.11
C ASP A 21 -15.67 -6.38 -2.27
N ILE A 22 -14.41 -6.41 -2.69
CA ILE A 22 -13.36 -5.61 -2.05
C ILE A 22 -13.54 -4.15 -2.44
N VAL A 23 -13.73 -3.28 -1.46
CA VAL A 23 -13.99 -1.85 -1.69
C VAL A 23 -12.79 -0.97 -1.36
N ALA A 24 -11.89 -1.44 -0.50
CA ALA A 24 -10.74 -0.66 -0.02
C ALA A 24 -9.48 -1.49 0.00
N LEU A 25 -8.36 -0.85 -0.31
CA LEU A 25 -7.03 -1.44 -0.28
C LEU A 25 -6.15 -0.59 0.64
N ASN A 26 -5.37 -1.23 1.48
CA ASN A 26 -4.48 -0.54 2.41
C ASN A 26 -3.03 -0.96 2.21
N PHE A 27 -2.17 0.02 2.00
CA PHE A 27 -0.73 -0.16 2.07
C PHE A 27 -0.29 0.09 3.51
N GLY A 28 0.16 -0.96 4.18
CA GLY A 28 0.66 -0.85 5.54
C GLY A 28 2.18 -0.78 5.57
N LEU A 29 2.71 -0.09 6.56
CA LEU A 29 4.14 0.02 6.79
C LEU A 29 4.47 -0.45 8.20
N PHE A 30 5.57 -1.17 8.35
CA PHE A 30 6.10 -1.51 9.66
C PHE A 30 7.62 -1.60 9.63
N GLU A 31 8.24 -1.35 10.78
CA GLU A 31 9.69 -1.50 10.95
C GLU A 31 10.00 -2.92 11.39
N SER A 32 11.01 -3.52 10.76
CA SER A 32 11.53 -4.83 11.12
C SER A 32 13.02 -4.70 11.47
N GLU A 33 13.64 -5.79 11.92
CA GLU A 33 15.07 -5.81 12.21
C GLU A 33 15.93 -5.48 10.99
N GLU A 34 15.42 -5.79 9.80
CA GLU A 34 16.14 -5.57 8.53
C GLU A 34 15.80 -4.26 7.84
N GLY A 35 14.91 -3.45 8.43
CA GLY A 35 14.47 -2.18 7.85
C GLY A 35 12.96 -2.06 7.83
N TYR A 36 12.44 -1.33 6.84
CA TYR A 36 11.01 -1.10 6.71
C TYR A 36 10.40 -2.01 5.68
N CYS A 37 9.17 -2.46 5.95
CA CYS A 37 8.41 -3.31 5.05
C CYS A 37 7.10 -2.65 4.68
N ILE A 38 6.68 -2.79 3.41
CA ILE A 38 5.36 -2.41 2.94
C ILE A 38 4.56 -3.69 2.70
N TYR A 39 3.25 -3.65 2.99
CA TYR A 39 2.34 -4.72 2.59
C TYR A 39 1.06 -4.15 1.99
N LEU A 40 0.30 -4.99 1.30
CA LEU A 40 -1.00 -4.64 0.73
C LEU A 40 -2.05 -5.63 1.21
N THR A 41 -3.17 -5.11 1.70
CA THR A 41 -4.35 -5.89 2.06
C THR A 41 -5.60 -5.21 1.52
N GLY A 42 -6.70 -5.96 1.47
CA GLY A 42 -7.98 -5.44 1.04
C GLY A 42 -9.09 -5.79 2.00
N SER A 43 -10.15 -4.99 2.00
CA SER A 43 -11.31 -5.15 2.88
C SER A 43 -12.61 -4.91 2.12
N LYS A 44 -13.66 -5.58 2.56
CA LYS A 44 -15.02 -5.42 2.03
C LYS A 44 -15.74 -4.23 2.60
N PHE A 45 -15.15 -3.58 3.59
CA PHE A 45 -15.73 -2.47 4.32
C PHE A 45 -14.71 -1.35 4.45
N TYR A 46 -15.19 -0.12 4.45
CA TYR A 46 -14.38 1.07 4.69
C TYR A 46 -15.13 2.04 5.58
N ASP A 47 -14.45 2.61 6.58
CA ASP A 47 -15.00 3.65 7.46
C ASP A 47 -14.02 4.83 7.49
N GLU A 48 -14.45 5.98 6.98
CA GLU A 48 -13.65 7.19 6.94
C GLU A 48 -13.26 7.69 8.32
N SER A 49 -14.08 7.43 9.32
CA SER A 49 -13.89 7.93 10.70
C SER A 49 -13.22 6.93 11.64
N ASP A 50 -12.96 5.70 11.21
CA ASP A 50 -12.39 4.66 12.05
C ASP A 50 -11.47 3.74 11.24
N ASP A 51 -10.16 3.84 11.49
CA ASP A 51 -9.14 3.08 10.77
C ASP A 51 -9.18 1.57 11.04
N ASP A 52 -9.94 1.11 12.02
CA ASP A 52 -10.04 -0.32 12.36
C ASP A 52 -10.58 -1.18 11.21
N TRP A 53 -11.22 -0.58 10.22
CA TRP A 53 -11.67 -1.32 9.03
C TRP A 53 -10.52 -2.07 8.34
N ALA A 54 -9.31 -1.51 8.37
CA ALA A 54 -8.14 -2.10 7.73
C ALA A 54 -7.62 -3.35 8.46
N CYS A 55 -8.05 -3.55 9.71
CA CYS A 55 -7.73 -4.75 10.48
C CYS A 55 -8.60 -5.94 10.06
N ASP A 56 -9.73 -5.69 9.40
CA ASP A 56 -10.60 -6.73 8.86
C ASP A 56 -10.14 -7.10 7.46
N ILE A 57 -9.17 -8.02 7.41
CA ILE A 57 -8.52 -8.40 6.16
C ILE A 57 -9.36 -9.46 5.45
N ASP A 58 -9.92 -9.09 4.30
CA ASP A 58 -10.73 -9.97 3.44
C ASP A 58 -9.96 -10.43 2.20
N PHE A 59 -8.83 -9.80 1.92
CA PHE A 59 -8.03 -10.10 0.75
C PHE A 59 -6.55 -9.84 1.04
N GLU A 60 -5.70 -10.78 0.59
CA GLU A 60 -4.25 -10.64 0.62
C GLU A 60 -3.68 -11.14 -0.71
N PRO A 61 -2.84 -10.35 -1.39
CA PRO A 61 -2.17 -10.84 -2.61
C PRO A 61 -1.08 -11.84 -2.25
N ASN A 62 -0.67 -12.67 -3.22
CA ASN A 62 0.43 -13.62 -3.01
C ASN A 62 1.74 -12.89 -2.68
N ARG A 63 1.99 -11.75 -3.32
CA ARG A 63 3.16 -10.90 -3.05
C ARG A 63 2.82 -9.82 -2.04
N LYS A 64 2.34 -10.23 -0.88
CA LYS A 64 1.82 -9.32 0.13
C LYS A 64 2.85 -8.29 0.60
N TYR A 65 4.11 -8.68 0.71
CA TYR A 65 5.16 -7.87 1.34
C TYR A 65 6.24 -7.42 0.37
N LEU A 66 6.75 -6.21 0.58
CA LEU A 66 7.95 -5.71 -0.07
C LEU A 66 8.88 -5.12 0.99
N MET A 67 10.11 -5.62 1.07
CA MET A 67 11.14 -5.04 1.93
C MET A 67 11.78 -3.85 1.22
N LEU A 68 11.79 -2.68 1.88
CA LEU A 68 12.44 -1.49 1.36
C LEU A 68 13.96 -1.62 1.53
N ALA A 69 14.71 -1.31 0.49
CA ALA A 69 16.17 -1.37 0.53
C ALA A 69 16.71 -0.38 1.58
N SER A 70 17.57 -0.86 2.49
CA SER A 70 18.09 -0.06 3.59
C SER A 70 18.84 1.19 3.13
N GLY A 71 19.56 1.11 2.00
CA GLY A 71 20.26 2.25 1.44
C GLY A 71 19.35 3.38 0.95
N SER A 72 18.10 3.04 0.59
CA SER A 72 17.13 4.03 0.10
C SER A 72 16.47 4.84 1.21
N ILE A 73 16.52 4.33 2.44
CA ILE A 73 15.84 4.93 3.61
C ILE A 73 16.80 5.34 4.70
N GLN A 74 18.09 5.24 4.43
CA GLN A 74 19.14 5.63 5.39
C GLN A 74 18.98 7.10 5.79
N ASN A 75 19.06 7.38 7.09
CA ASN A 75 18.91 8.72 7.67
C ASN A 75 17.51 9.34 7.53
N MET A 76 16.51 8.55 7.18
CA MET A 76 15.11 9.02 7.13
C MET A 76 14.38 8.59 8.40
N ASN A 77 13.60 9.51 8.98
CA ASN A 77 12.68 9.14 10.05
C ASN A 77 11.38 8.55 9.46
N TRP A 78 10.53 8.00 10.33
CA TRP A 78 9.30 7.33 9.88
C TRP A 78 8.35 8.26 9.10
N LYS A 79 8.29 9.55 9.45
CA LYS A 79 7.45 10.54 8.74
C LYS A 79 7.94 10.77 7.32
N GLN A 80 9.26 10.86 7.14
CA GLN A 80 9.87 11.04 5.83
C GLN A 80 9.68 9.80 4.96
N ILE A 81 9.77 8.61 5.54
CA ILE A 81 9.53 7.35 4.83
C ILE A 81 8.09 7.27 4.38
N LEU A 82 7.13 7.54 5.28
CA LEU A 82 5.71 7.53 4.95
C LEU A 82 5.40 8.51 3.82
N TYR A 83 5.90 9.72 3.91
CA TYR A 83 5.67 10.76 2.90
C TYR A 83 6.21 10.34 1.54
N LYS A 84 7.45 9.83 1.51
CA LYS A 84 8.09 9.39 0.28
C LYS A 84 7.34 8.23 -0.37
N VAL A 85 7.03 7.20 0.39
CA VAL A 85 6.31 6.02 -0.11
C VAL A 85 4.91 6.40 -0.59
N LYS A 86 4.20 7.22 0.19
CA LYS A 86 2.88 7.74 -0.19
C LYS A 86 2.92 8.43 -1.55
N ASN A 87 3.89 9.32 -1.77
CA ASN A 87 4.00 10.05 -3.01
C ASN A 87 4.34 9.14 -4.20
N ILE A 88 5.22 8.18 -4.00
CA ILE A 88 5.56 7.21 -5.04
C ILE A 88 4.30 6.43 -5.46
N ILE A 89 3.56 5.92 -4.50
CA ILE A 89 2.36 5.12 -4.77
C ILE A 89 1.27 5.99 -5.41
N PHE A 90 1.01 7.16 -4.85
CA PHE A 90 -0.01 8.09 -5.38
C PHE A 90 0.29 8.44 -6.84
N ASN A 91 1.52 8.85 -7.12
CA ASN A 91 1.91 9.25 -8.48
C ASN A 91 1.81 8.07 -9.46
N PHE A 92 2.22 6.89 -9.03
CA PHE A 92 2.18 5.71 -9.89
C PHE A 92 0.75 5.29 -10.22
N ILE A 93 -0.13 5.22 -9.23
CA ILE A 93 -1.53 4.83 -9.43
C ILE A 93 -2.25 5.88 -10.29
N THR A 94 -2.03 7.16 -10.00
CA THR A 94 -2.69 8.25 -10.72
C THR A 94 -2.26 8.30 -12.20
N ALA A 95 -0.96 8.16 -12.47
CA ALA A 95 -0.44 8.25 -13.82
C ALA A 95 -0.68 6.99 -14.66
N ASN A 96 -0.97 5.85 -14.04
CA ASN A 96 -1.02 4.55 -14.71
C ASN A 96 -2.33 3.80 -14.47
N ALA A 97 -3.42 4.51 -14.22
CA ALA A 97 -4.72 3.90 -13.93
C ALA A 97 -5.15 2.90 -15.01
N TYR A 98 -4.82 3.19 -16.29
CA TYR A 98 -5.18 2.34 -17.42
C TYR A 98 -4.54 0.94 -17.38
N LYS A 99 -3.39 0.79 -16.70
CA LYS A 99 -2.70 -0.50 -16.59
C LYS A 99 -2.71 -1.05 -15.15
N LEU A 100 -3.49 -0.43 -14.26
CA LEU A 100 -3.64 -0.85 -12.86
C LEU A 100 -5.14 -0.99 -12.51
N PRO A 101 -5.89 -1.85 -13.22
CA PRO A 101 -7.33 -2.02 -12.97
C PRO A 101 -7.64 -2.48 -11.55
N LEU A 102 -6.69 -3.11 -10.86
CA LEU A 102 -6.86 -3.53 -9.46
C LEU A 102 -7.30 -2.37 -8.57
N PHE A 103 -6.79 -1.16 -8.84
CA PHE A 103 -7.01 0.01 -7.99
C PHE A 103 -8.17 0.90 -8.47
N VAL A 104 -8.68 0.69 -9.66
CA VAL A 104 -9.73 1.54 -10.23
C VAL A 104 -11.01 1.42 -9.41
N GLY A 105 -11.55 2.57 -8.96
CA GLY A 105 -12.78 2.62 -8.19
C GLY A 105 -12.64 2.17 -6.74
N LYS A 106 -11.43 1.92 -6.28
CA LYS A 106 -11.19 1.49 -4.89
C LYS A 106 -10.73 2.66 -4.03
N ILE A 107 -11.06 2.60 -2.73
CA ILE A 107 -10.44 3.47 -1.75
C ILE A 107 -9.07 2.90 -1.45
N VAL A 108 -8.05 3.75 -1.45
CA VAL A 108 -6.67 3.33 -1.18
C VAL A 108 -6.11 4.18 -0.06
N THR A 109 -5.57 3.53 0.96
CA THR A 109 -4.98 4.19 2.12
C THR A 109 -3.54 3.71 2.34
N ILE A 110 -2.78 4.47 3.12
CA ILE A 110 -1.43 4.11 3.54
C ILE A 110 -1.19 4.60 4.96
N GLY A 111 -0.47 3.82 5.75
CA GLY A 111 -0.05 4.21 7.08
C GLY A 111 0.80 3.17 7.76
N PHE A 112 1.46 3.56 8.85
CA PHE A 112 2.15 2.62 9.72
C PHE A 112 1.13 1.86 10.56
N ASP A 113 1.46 0.62 10.95
CA ASP A 113 0.57 -0.23 11.73
C ASP A 113 0.14 0.40 13.07
N ASP A 114 1.01 1.20 13.67
CA ASP A 114 0.77 1.89 14.93
C ASP A 114 0.41 3.37 14.76
N GLY A 115 0.11 3.78 13.54
CA GLY A 115 -0.22 5.17 13.21
C GLY A 115 -1.55 5.32 12.50
N ASP A 116 -1.85 6.56 12.13
CA ASP A 116 -3.08 6.89 11.41
C ASP A 116 -2.95 6.55 9.91
N LEU A 117 -4.05 6.15 9.30
CA LEU A 117 -4.12 5.95 7.86
C LEU A 117 -4.35 7.27 7.13
N VAL A 118 -3.69 7.41 5.99
CA VAL A 118 -3.85 8.56 5.09
C VAL A 118 -4.47 8.05 3.79
N ARG A 119 -5.50 8.74 3.32
CA ARG A 119 -6.15 8.36 2.07
C ARG A 119 -5.34 8.82 0.87
N ILE A 120 -5.09 7.91 -0.07
CA ILE A 120 -4.41 8.19 -1.35
C ILE A 120 -5.43 8.40 -2.46
N GLN A 121 -6.48 7.59 -2.43
CA GLN A 121 -7.48 7.60 -3.50
C GLN A 121 -8.90 7.38 -2.97
#